data_369db4bfc1c507f0457653c66ecc1eca
#
_entry.id   369db4bfc1c507f0457653c66ecc1eca
#
_cell.length_a   1.000
_cell.length_b   1.000
_cell.length_c   1.000
_cell.angle_alpha   90.00
_cell.angle_beta   90.00
_cell.angle_gamma   90.00
#
_symmetry.space_group_name_H-M   'P 1'
#
loop_
_entity.id
_entity.type
_entity.pdbx_description
1 polymer ?
#
loop_
_entity_poly.entity_id
_entity_poly.type
_entity_poly.pdbx_seq_one_letter_code
_entity_poly.pdbx_strand_id
1 'polypeptide(L)'
;MEKQQIYIGKTIGAFFIVLLLMPLGHAMMILMEHTLSPEVLHYSAFAMGFIGLVITICGVFVKGDTKQTCFGLAGAMLFWTGWVEFLLAYYAQRYGVHCDLVGNGVVQTVTEYVNGVGVNHTFTIDGTPLEEFSRAELKALRGSRPEYLIMPATFGMWMMFLVMYVFCTKNGCNFMRWIQNHCGIHGNVELRPMAYHPSIVIFMEWNIMMWGLYLLLMFCYDPVFLGSSHPVTYALAFVCLVGAALMLKKQLSIGAWGRNLRMAYATVIVFWSFVEIATRNGFFSERSEEHTSELQSHSSI
;
A
#
# COMPACT_ATOMS: atom_id res chain seq x y z
N MET A 1 -33.39 -8.45 23.22
CA MET A 1 -32.12 -8.46 22.43
C MET A 1 -32.49 -8.82 21.01
N GLU A 2 -32.46 -7.83 20.12
CA GLU A 2 -32.72 -8.05 18.69
C GLU A 2 -31.58 -8.90 18.11
N LYS A 3 -31.88 -10.04 17.49
CA LYS A 3 -30.87 -10.90 16.88
C LYS A 3 -30.21 -10.11 15.75
N GLN A 4 -28.96 -9.72 15.92
CA GLN A 4 -28.17 -9.05 14.92
C GLN A 4 -28.08 -9.95 13.67
N GLN A 5 -28.65 -9.49 12.57
CA GLN A 5 -28.63 -10.25 11.32
C GLN A 5 -27.21 -10.29 10.76
N ILE A 6 -26.72 -11.49 10.45
CA ILE A 6 -25.35 -11.73 9.99
C ILE A 6 -25.39 -11.97 8.46
N TYR A 7 -24.58 -11.23 7.71
CA TYR A 7 -24.51 -11.25 6.25
C TYR A 7 -23.19 -11.87 5.75
N ILE A 8 -22.95 -13.15 6.08
CA ILE A 8 -21.68 -13.86 5.79
C ILE A 8 -21.31 -13.79 4.31
N GLY A 9 -22.21 -14.20 3.40
CA GLY A 9 -21.90 -14.25 1.98
C GLY A 9 -21.52 -12.90 1.36
N LYS A 10 -22.20 -11.81 1.79
CA LYS A 10 -21.87 -10.45 1.33
C LYS A 10 -20.54 -9.98 1.87
N THR A 11 -20.24 -10.29 3.12
CA THR A 11 -18.98 -9.91 3.77
C THR A 11 -17.79 -10.62 3.15
N ILE A 12 -17.90 -11.94 2.98
CA ILE A 12 -16.85 -12.73 2.31
C ILE A 12 -16.66 -12.25 0.88
N GLY A 13 -17.75 -12.09 0.12
CA GLY A 13 -17.68 -11.60 -1.26
C GLY A 13 -17.02 -10.22 -1.36
N ALA A 14 -17.43 -9.27 -0.52
CA ALA A 14 -16.85 -7.92 -0.51
C ALA A 14 -15.36 -7.95 -0.10
N PHE A 15 -14.99 -8.75 0.89
CA PHE A 15 -13.62 -8.91 1.34
C PHE A 15 -12.73 -9.45 0.21
N PHE A 16 -13.13 -10.53 -0.45
CA PHE A 16 -12.35 -11.11 -1.53
C PHE A 16 -12.29 -10.25 -2.78
N ILE A 17 -13.37 -9.53 -3.13
CA ILE A 17 -13.33 -8.56 -4.24
C ILE A 17 -12.23 -7.52 -4.01
N VAL A 18 -12.18 -6.94 -2.82
CA VAL A 18 -11.19 -5.92 -2.50
C VAL A 18 -9.78 -6.53 -2.34
N LEU A 19 -9.68 -7.71 -1.71
CA LEU A 19 -8.41 -8.41 -1.55
C LEU A 19 -7.74 -8.73 -2.89
N LEU A 20 -8.51 -9.11 -3.91
CA LEU A 20 -8.01 -9.39 -5.26
C LEU A 20 -7.72 -8.10 -6.04
N LEU A 21 -8.42 -7.01 -5.73
CA LEU A 21 -8.21 -5.74 -6.39
C LEU A 21 -6.82 -5.14 -6.12
N MET A 22 -6.29 -5.32 -4.89
CA MET A 22 -4.98 -4.79 -4.51
C MET A 22 -3.83 -5.40 -5.32
N PRO A 23 -3.62 -6.73 -5.36
CA PRO A 23 -2.56 -7.33 -6.16
C PRO A 23 -2.78 -7.15 -7.66
N LEU A 24 -4.02 -6.93 -8.12
CA LEU A 24 -4.33 -6.69 -9.53
C LEU A 24 -3.66 -5.40 -10.04
N GLY A 25 -3.74 -4.30 -9.27
CA GLY A 25 -3.05 -3.06 -9.62
C GLY A 25 -1.55 -3.27 -9.77
N HIS A 26 -0.94 -3.96 -8.81
CA HIS A 26 0.48 -4.29 -8.83
C HIS A 26 0.87 -5.22 -10.00
N ALA A 27 0.06 -6.23 -10.27
CA ALA A 27 0.28 -7.14 -11.40
C ALA A 27 0.18 -6.42 -12.75
N MET A 28 -0.75 -5.46 -12.88
CA MET A 28 -0.85 -4.60 -14.07
C MET A 28 0.42 -3.79 -14.26
N MET A 29 0.97 -3.24 -13.19
CA MET A 29 2.22 -2.48 -13.23
C MET A 29 3.39 -3.34 -13.71
N ILE A 30 3.59 -4.50 -13.09
CA ILE A 30 4.64 -5.46 -13.49
C ILE A 30 4.47 -5.88 -14.95
N LEU A 31 3.25 -6.18 -15.39
CA LEU A 31 2.98 -6.56 -16.76
C LEU A 31 3.36 -5.44 -17.74
N MET A 32 3.02 -4.20 -17.43
CA MET A 32 3.38 -3.04 -18.25
C MET A 32 4.89 -2.84 -18.31
N GLU A 33 5.60 -2.95 -17.19
CA GLU A 33 7.06 -2.83 -17.11
C GLU A 33 7.78 -3.89 -17.98
N HIS A 34 7.23 -5.11 -18.06
CA HIS A 34 7.83 -6.20 -18.83
C HIS A 34 7.46 -6.23 -20.31
N THR A 35 6.34 -5.59 -20.70
CA THR A 35 5.80 -5.69 -22.06
C THR A 35 5.95 -4.43 -22.88
N LEU A 36 6.10 -3.27 -22.24
CA LEU A 36 6.12 -1.97 -22.91
C LEU A 36 7.55 -1.39 -22.96
N SER A 37 7.83 -0.65 -24.02
CA SER A 37 9.05 0.17 -24.05
C SER A 37 8.98 1.30 -23.01
N PRO A 38 10.11 1.82 -22.49
CA PRO A 38 10.12 2.85 -21.46
C PRO A 38 9.26 4.07 -21.78
N GLU A 39 9.27 4.52 -23.04
CA GLU A 39 8.47 5.68 -23.48
C GLU A 39 6.96 5.37 -23.43
N VAL A 40 6.55 4.22 -23.98
CA VAL A 40 5.15 3.79 -24.01
C VAL A 40 4.65 3.51 -22.59
N LEU A 41 5.50 2.97 -21.72
CA LEU A 41 5.20 2.71 -20.32
C LEU A 41 4.77 4.00 -19.60
N HIS A 42 5.53 5.10 -19.76
CA HIS A 42 5.20 6.37 -19.11
C HIS A 42 3.83 6.92 -19.54
N TYR A 43 3.58 6.93 -20.85
CA TYR A 43 2.28 7.40 -21.37
C TYR A 43 1.13 6.49 -20.92
N SER A 44 1.35 5.18 -20.90
CA SER A 44 0.34 4.20 -20.48
C SER A 44 0.01 4.33 -19.00
N ALA A 45 1.01 4.47 -18.13
CA ALA A 45 0.80 4.66 -16.71
C ALA A 45 0.10 6.00 -16.41
N PHE A 46 0.51 7.07 -17.11
CA PHE A 46 -0.14 8.36 -16.94
C PHE A 46 -1.59 8.35 -17.42
N ALA A 47 -1.86 7.71 -18.57
CA ALA A 47 -3.22 7.52 -19.09
C ALA A 47 -4.07 6.66 -18.13
N MET A 48 -3.50 5.61 -17.52
CA MET A 48 -4.19 4.77 -16.55
C MET A 48 -4.67 5.56 -15.33
N GLY A 49 -3.81 6.40 -14.76
CA GLY A 49 -4.19 7.27 -13.63
C GLY A 49 -5.27 8.27 -14.01
N PHE A 50 -5.18 8.85 -15.23
CA PHE A 50 -6.21 9.75 -15.76
C PHE A 50 -7.54 9.04 -15.96
N ILE A 51 -7.55 7.84 -16.53
CA ILE A 51 -8.75 7.00 -16.68
C ILE A 51 -9.36 6.72 -15.30
N GLY A 52 -8.54 6.41 -14.31
CA GLY A 52 -8.98 6.21 -12.92
C GLY A 52 -9.72 7.43 -12.36
N LEU A 53 -9.19 8.63 -12.58
CA LEU A 53 -9.85 9.87 -12.19
C LEU A 53 -11.19 10.08 -12.93
N VAL A 54 -11.22 9.86 -14.24
CA VAL A 54 -12.44 9.98 -15.06
C VAL A 54 -13.49 8.98 -14.58
N ILE A 55 -13.13 7.72 -14.32
CA ILE A 55 -14.05 6.69 -13.80
C ILE A 55 -14.65 7.15 -12.46
N THR A 56 -13.83 7.68 -11.55
CA THR A 56 -14.28 8.20 -10.25
C THR A 56 -15.31 9.33 -10.43
N ILE A 57 -15.03 10.29 -11.32
CA ILE A 57 -15.92 11.41 -11.61
C ILE A 57 -17.22 10.92 -12.28
N CYS A 58 -17.13 10.02 -13.25
CA CYS A 58 -18.32 9.39 -13.87
C CYS A 58 -19.19 8.68 -12.82
N GLY A 59 -18.58 8.07 -11.81
CA GLY A 59 -19.28 7.44 -10.70
C GLY A 59 -20.22 8.38 -9.95
N VAL A 60 -19.93 9.66 -9.90
CA VAL A 60 -20.79 10.69 -9.25
C VAL A 60 -22.15 10.78 -9.92
N PHE A 61 -22.21 10.60 -11.23
CA PHE A 61 -23.44 10.73 -12.04
C PHE A 61 -24.22 9.42 -12.13
N VAL A 62 -23.66 8.31 -11.66
CA VAL A 62 -24.33 7.00 -11.68
C VAL A 62 -25.30 6.88 -10.49
N LYS A 63 -26.51 6.38 -10.74
CA LYS A 63 -27.50 6.16 -9.67
C LYS A 63 -27.22 4.86 -8.90
N GLY A 64 -27.24 4.97 -7.58
CA GLY A 64 -27.16 3.83 -6.66
C GLY A 64 -25.83 3.73 -5.91
N ASP A 65 -25.91 3.58 -4.59
CA ASP A 65 -24.79 3.55 -3.64
C ASP A 65 -23.71 2.50 -4.00
N THR A 66 -24.14 1.28 -4.32
CA THR A 66 -23.23 0.19 -4.69
C THR A 66 -22.47 0.48 -5.98
N LYS A 67 -23.16 0.97 -7.00
CA LYS A 67 -22.53 1.29 -8.30
C LYS A 67 -21.51 2.41 -8.13
N GLN A 68 -21.87 3.48 -7.45
CA GLN A 68 -20.94 4.57 -7.15
C GLN A 68 -19.71 4.08 -6.38
N THR A 69 -19.90 3.19 -5.40
CA THR A 69 -18.78 2.58 -4.65
C THR A 69 -17.86 1.78 -5.56
N CYS A 70 -18.40 0.99 -6.49
CA CYS A 70 -17.60 0.22 -7.45
C CYS A 70 -16.80 1.14 -8.39
N PHE A 71 -17.41 2.21 -8.89
CA PHE A 71 -16.71 3.20 -9.71
C PHE A 71 -15.57 3.87 -8.93
N GLY A 72 -15.82 4.26 -7.68
CA GLY A 72 -14.80 4.84 -6.83
C GLY A 72 -13.65 3.89 -6.51
N LEU A 73 -13.94 2.61 -6.25
CA LEU A 73 -12.90 1.58 -6.01
C LEU A 73 -12.04 1.34 -7.26
N ALA A 74 -12.67 1.13 -8.41
CA ALA A 74 -11.95 0.91 -9.66
C ALA A 74 -11.11 2.15 -10.03
N GLY A 75 -11.70 3.33 -9.89
CA GLY A 75 -11.00 4.59 -10.16
C GLY A 75 -9.84 4.82 -9.20
N ALA A 76 -10.00 4.53 -7.90
CA ALA A 76 -8.95 4.67 -6.90
C ALA A 76 -7.77 3.72 -7.18
N MET A 77 -8.04 2.47 -7.54
CA MET A 77 -7.01 1.50 -7.89
C MET A 77 -6.19 1.98 -9.10
N LEU A 78 -6.85 2.35 -10.20
CA LEU A 78 -6.16 2.82 -11.41
C LEU A 78 -5.38 4.12 -11.16
N PHE A 79 -5.94 5.02 -10.38
CA PHE A 79 -5.28 6.27 -10.01
C PHE A 79 -4.03 6.01 -9.15
N TRP A 80 -4.16 5.17 -8.13
CA TRP A 80 -3.04 4.79 -7.27
C TRP A 80 -1.92 4.16 -8.09
N THR A 81 -2.22 3.13 -8.86
CA THR A 81 -1.23 2.40 -9.66
C THR A 81 -0.56 3.31 -10.70
N GLY A 82 -1.33 4.12 -11.43
CA GLY A 82 -0.81 4.94 -12.51
C GLY A 82 -0.11 6.22 -12.07
N TRP A 83 -0.63 6.92 -11.07
CA TRP A 83 -0.09 8.23 -10.69
C TRP A 83 0.66 8.25 -9.37
N VAL A 84 0.35 7.36 -8.44
CA VAL A 84 1.06 7.34 -7.16
C VAL A 84 2.23 6.35 -7.21
N GLU A 85 1.92 5.07 -7.36
CA GLU A 85 2.92 3.99 -7.32
C GLU A 85 3.93 4.12 -8.47
N PHE A 86 3.45 4.25 -9.70
CA PHE A 86 4.33 4.37 -10.88
C PHE A 86 5.22 5.62 -10.82
N LEU A 87 4.66 6.80 -10.54
CA LEU A 87 5.46 8.03 -10.53
C LEU A 87 6.51 8.03 -9.43
N LEU A 88 6.18 7.47 -8.25
CA LEU A 88 7.17 7.32 -7.17
C LEU A 88 8.32 6.40 -7.61
N ALA A 89 8.02 5.23 -8.18
CA ALA A 89 9.03 4.30 -8.68
C ALA A 89 9.86 4.91 -9.81
N TYR A 90 9.20 5.56 -10.76
CA TYR A 90 9.87 6.20 -11.90
C TYR A 90 10.83 7.31 -11.48
N TYR A 91 10.39 8.22 -10.61
CA TYR A 91 11.25 9.32 -10.17
C TYR A 91 12.37 8.84 -9.25
N ALA A 92 12.11 7.82 -8.42
CA ALA A 92 13.15 7.20 -7.61
C ALA A 92 14.27 6.64 -8.49
N GLN A 93 13.93 5.86 -9.51
CA GLN A 93 14.89 5.31 -10.46
C GLN A 93 15.61 6.41 -11.25
N ARG A 94 14.88 7.42 -11.71
CA ARG A 94 15.44 8.54 -12.48
C ARG A 94 16.47 9.36 -11.70
N TYR A 95 16.27 9.51 -10.40
CA TYR A 95 17.22 10.19 -9.50
C TYR A 95 18.33 9.28 -8.98
N GLY A 96 18.41 8.04 -9.49
CA GLY A 96 19.44 7.09 -9.08
C GLY A 96 19.30 6.61 -7.65
N VAL A 97 18.08 6.71 -7.11
CA VAL A 97 17.77 6.14 -5.79
C VAL A 97 17.68 4.63 -5.97
N HIS A 98 18.77 3.95 -5.67
CA HIS A 98 18.80 2.49 -5.56
C HIS A 98 18.51 2.12 -4.10
N CYS A 99 17.41 1.43 -3.90
CA CYS A 99 16.97 1.06 -2.59
C CYS A 99 17.38 -0.35 -2.25
N ASP A 100 18.41 -0.38 -1.48
CA ASP A 100 18.63 -1.53 -0.65
C ASP A 100 18.82 -1.02 0.79
N LEU A 101 17.87 -1.35 1.67
CA LEU A 101 18.00 -1.08 3.10
C LEU A 101 18.88 -2.19 3.68
N VAL A 102 20.10 -1.86 4.04
CA VAL A 102 21.03 -2.80 4.68
C VAL A 102 21.31 -2.35 6.09
N GLY A 103 21.13 -3.28 7.02
CA GLY A 103 21.61 -3.14 8.39
C GLY A 103 21.31 -1.78 9.01
N ASN A 104 22.21 -0.85 8.89
CA ASN A 104 22.13 0.47 9.49
C ASN A 104 21.92 1.62 8.51
N GLY A 105 21.59 1.38 7.24
CA GLY A 105 21.46 2.51 6.33
C GLY A 105 20.92 2.22 4.95
N VAL A 106 20.82 3.27 4.18
CA VAL A 106 20.41 3.30 2.77
C VAL A 106 21.65 3.19 1.91
N VAL A 107 21.59 2.39 0.87
CA VAL A 107 22.68 2.24 -0.09
C VAL A 107 22.70 3.42 -1.04
N GLN A 108 23.85 4.05 -1.21
CA GLN A 108 24.09 5.06 -2.24
C GLN A 108 25.05 4.53 -3.29
N THR A 109 24.69 4.71 -4.56
CA THR A 109 25.60 4.45 -5.67
C THR A 109 26.14 5.77 -6.18
N VAL A 110 27.47 5.91 -6.12
CA VAL A 110 28.19 7.05 -6.69
C VAL A 110 28.90 6.59 -7.96
N THR A 111 28.66 7.27 -9.08
CA THR A 111 29.36 7.00 -10.32
C THR A 111 30.59 7.90 -10.39
N GLU A 112 31.78 7.31 -10.36
CA GLU A 112 33.04 7.97 -10.59
C GLU A 112 33.48 7.76 -12.06
N TYR A 113 33.88 8.81 -12.73
CA TYR A 113 34.43 8.71 -14.10
C TYR A 113 35.94 8.60 -14.08
N VAL A 114 36.45 7.37 -14.28
CA VAL A 114 37.87 7.08 -14.36
C VAL A 114 38.21 6.88 -15.85
N ASN A 115 39.05 7.74 -16.39
CA ASN A 115 39.44 7.73 -17.81
C ASN A 115 38.26 7.77 -18.82
N GLY A 116 37.19 8.45 -18.46
CA GLY A 116 35.98 8.56 -19.30
C GLY A 116 35.04 7.36 -19.20
N VAL A 117 35.34 6.37 -18.37
CA VAL A 117 34.48 5.22 -18.11
C VAL A 117 33.83 5.42 -16.73
N GLY A 118 32.50 5.35 -16.67
CA GLY A 118 31.77 5.42 -15.42
C GLY A 118 31.97 4.13 -14.58
N VAL A 119 32.55 4.28 -13.41
CA VAL A 119 32.70 3.22 -12.41
C VAL A 119 31.70 3.49 -11.28
N ASN A 120 30.81 2.54 -11.01
CA ASN A 120 29.84 2.66 -9.95
C ASN A 120 30.39 2.13 -8.64
N HIS A 121 30.51 2.99 -7.64
CA HIS A 121 30.81 2.61 -6.26
C HIS A 121 29.54 2.66 -5.44
N THR A 122 29.21 1.58 -4.78
CA THR A 122 28.00 1.48 -3.97
C THR A 122 28.39 1.35 -2.49
N PHE A 123 27.85 2.26 -1.67
CA PHE A 123 28.15 2.36 -0.25
C PHE A 123 26.86 2.38 0.55
N THR A 124 26.91 1.92 1.79
CA THR A 124 25.86 2.19 2.79
C THR A 124 25.96 3.64 3.29
N ILE A 125 24.94 4.15 3.99
CA ILE A 125 24.96 5.52 4.56
C ILE A 125 26.13 5.70 5.54
N ASP A 126 26.57 4.64 6.21
CA ASP A 126 27.73 4.65 7.08
C ASP A 126 29.08 4.61 6.32
N GLY A 127 29.04 4.52 5.01
CA GLY A 127 30.23 4.51 4.14
C GLY A 127 30.86 3.13 3.95
N THR A 128 30.23 2.04 4.41
CA THR A 128 30.74 0.68 4.22
C THR A 128 30.58 0.23 2.77
N PRO A 129 31.66 -0.20 2.07
CA PRO A 129 31.57 -0.73 0.71
C PRO A 129 30.71 -1.99 0.68
N LEU A 130 29.83 -2.11 -0.34
CA LEU A 130 28.97 -3.30 -0.51
C LEU A 130 29.74 -4.61 -0.74
N GLU A 131 30.98 -4.51 -1.18
CA GLU A 131 31.87 -5.65 -1.38
C GLU A 131 32.23 -6.37 -0.08
N GLU A 132 32.06 -5.70 1.09
CA GLU A 132 32.29 -6.28 2.40
C GLU A 132 31.11 -7.12 2.91
N PHE A 133 29.95 -7.08 2.22
CA PHE A 133 28.76 -7.84 2.62
C PHE A 133 28.75 -9.26 2.04
N SER A 134 28.30 -10.21 2.83
CA SER A 134 28.11 -11.57 2.38
C SER A 134 27.00 -11.67 1.29
N ARG A 135 27.03 -12.75 0.49
CA ARG A 135 25.99 -13.00 -0.52
C ARG A 135 24.57 -13.10 0.07
N ALA A 136 24.44 -13.55 1.31
CA ALA A 136 23.15 -13.65 1.99
C ALA A 136 22.61 -12.27 2.38
N GLU A 137 23.49 -11.39 2.86
CA GLU A 137 23.15 -10.01 3.15
C GLU A 137 22.79 -9.25 1.89
N LEU A 138 23.56 -9.41 0.81
CA LEU A 138 23.25 -8.82 -0.51
C LEU A 138 21.92 -9.33 -1.09
N LYS A 139 21.52 -10.58 -0.82
CA LYS A 139 20.21 -11.12 -1.24
C LYS A 139 19.07 -10.51 -0.43
N ALA A 140 19.25 -10.32 0.86
CA ALA A 140 18.30 -9.60 1.72
C ALA A 140 18.09 -8.14 1.28
N LEU A 141 19.13 -7.51 0.72
CA LEU A 141 19.15 -6.17 0.16
C LEU A 141 18.24 -5.96 -1.04
N ARG A 142 18.13 -6.96 -1.90
CA ARG A 142 17.40 -6.86 -3.19
C ARG A 142 15.88 -6.83 -3.06
N GLY A 143 15.35 -6.90 -1.85
CA GLY A 143 13.91 -6.95 -1.60
C GLY A 143 13.21 -5.60 -1.44
N SER A 144 13.92 -4.49 -1.40
CA SER A 144 13.32 -3.16 -1.19
C SER A 144 13.21 -2.40 -2.51
N ARG A 145 12.07 -1.73 -2.69
CA ARG A 145 11.82 -0.94 -3.91
C ARG A 145 12.28 0.50 -3.73
N PRO A 146 12.81 1.15 -4.79
CA PRO A 146 13.33 2.52 -4.73
C PRO A 146 12.31 3.56 -4.24
N GLU A 147 11.03 3.39 -4.57
CA GLU A 147 9.95 4.27 -4.15
C GLU A 147 9.81 4.35 -2.62
N TYR A 148 10.23 3.33 -1.91
CA TYR A 148 10.17 3.28 -0.47
C TYR A 148 11.03 4.32 0.23
N LEU A 149 12.11 4.79 -0.37
CA LEU A 149 12.93 5.87 0.19
C LEU A 149 12.32 7.26 0.01
N ILE A 150 11.51 7.44 -1.04
CA ILE A 150 10.91 8.75 -1.34
C ILE A 150 9.61 8.94 -0.55
N MET A 151 8.87 7.86 -0.29
CA MET A 151 7.57 7.95 0.39
C MET A 151 7.62 8.61 1.77
N PRO A 152 8.59 8.34 2.65
CA PRO A 152 8.67 9.01 3.95
C PRO A 152 8.72 10.54 3.87
N ALA A 153 9.33 11.09 2.81
CA ALA A 153 9.35 12.53 2.57
C ALA A 153 7.96 13.13 2.35
N THR A 154 6.97 12.33 1.99
CA THR A 154 5.57 12.74 1.79
C THR A 154 4.73 12.73 3.07
N PHE A 155 5.30 12.30 4.22
CA PHE A 155 4.58 12.15 5.49
C PHE A 155 3.84 13.42 5.92
N GLY A 156 4.50 14.57 5.82
CA GLY A 156 3.89 15.86 6.18
C GLY A 156 2.69 16.20 5.31
N MET A 157 2.77 15.94 4.01
CA MET A 157 1.68 16.16 3.07
C MET A 157 0.51 15.20 3.35
N TRP A 158 0.80 13.92 3.57
CA TRP A 158 -0.21 12.93 3.95
C TRP A 158 -0.92 13.32 5.25
N MET A 159 -0.18 13.74 6.26
CA MET A 159 -0.74 14.18 7.54
C MET A 159 -1.66 15.39 7.35
N MET A 160 -1.27 16.37 6.53
CA MET A 160 -2.10 17.53 6.21
C MET A 160 -3.42 17.11 5.54
N PHE A 161 -3.37 16.21 4.56
CA PHE A 161 -4.58 15.69 3.90
C PHE A 161 -5.46 14.88 4.86
N LEU A 162 -4.85 14.05 5.71
CA LEU A 162 -5.58 13.26 6.71
C LEU A 162 -6.32 14.18 7.69
N VAL A 163 -5.64 15.17 8.26
CA VAL A 163 -6.24 16.13 9.18
C VAL A 163 -7.36 16.90 8.50
N MET A 164 -7.12 17.43 7.30
CA MET A 164 -8.16 18.13 6.54
C MET A 164 -9.37 17.22 6.27
N TYR A 165 -9.14 15.97 5.86
CA TYR A 165 -10.22 15.04 5.58
C TYR A 165 -11.02 14.67 6.83
N VAL A 166 -10.34 14.37 7.94
CA VAL A 166 -10.97 13.98 9.22
C VAL A 166 -11.78 15.15 9.82
N PHE A 167 -11.24 16.37 9.81
CA PHE A 167 -11.85 17.51 10.49
C PHE A 167 -12.81 18.31 9.59
N CYS A 168 -12.61 18.34 8.27
CA CYS A 168 -13.38 19.19 7.36
C CYS A 168 -14.48 18.43 6.60
N THR A 169 -14.53 17.10 6.66
CA THR A 169 -15.52 16.31 5.89
C THR A 169 -16.48 15.53 6.78
N LYS A 170 -17.79 15.63 6.51
CA LYS A 170 -18.79 14.68 6.98
C LYS A 170 -18.75 13.45 6.05
N ASN A 171 -17.94 12.46 6.37
CA ASN A 171 -17.90 11.28 5.52
C ASN A 171 -18.88 10.19 5.97
N GLY A 172 -19.25 9.33 5.04
CA GLY A 172 -20.20 8.24 5.27
C GLY A 172 -19.56 6.89 5.59
N CYS A 173 -18.24 6.77 5.56
CA CYS A 173 -17.54 5.54 5.87
C CYS A 173 -17.58 5.23 7.37
N ASN A 174 -17.87 3.98 7.72
CA ASN A 174 -17.95 3.57 9.11
C ASN A 174 -16.61 3.66 9.84
N PHE A 175 -15.51 3.45 9.15
CA PHE A 175 -14.16 3.53 9.71
C PHE A 175 -13.80 4.98 10.06
N MET A 176 -13.98 5.93 9.14
CA MET A 176 -13.70 7.34 9.40
C MET A 176 -14.63 7.93 10.46
N ARG A 177 -15.92 7.56 10.48
CA ARG A 177 -16.83 7.93 11.56
C ARG A 177 -16.36 7.39 12.91
N TRP A 178 -15.83 6.18 12.93
CA TRP A 178 -15.26 5.60 14.15
C TRP A 178 -14.07 6.46 14.63
N ILE A 179 -13.14 6.84 13.74
CA ILE A 179 -12.03 7.75 14.06
C ILE A 179 -12.56 9.07 14.60
N GLN A 180 -13.47 9.74 13.88
CA GLN A 180 -14.06 11.02 14.29
C GLN A 180 -14.71 10.93 15.67
N ASN A 181 -15.46 9.88 15.94
CA ASN A 181 -16.11 9.67 17.24
C ASN A 181 -15.11 9.46 18.38
N HIS A 182 -14.02 8.71 18.14
CA HIS A 182 -13.01 8.46 19.18
C HIS A 182 -12.07 9.66 19.40
N CYS A 183 -11.86 10.48 18.39
CA CYS A 183 -11.11 11.74 18.53
C CYS A 183 -11.94 12.88 19.13
N GLY A 184 -13.19 12.63 19.54
CA GLY A 184 -14.05 13.66 20.12
C GLY A 184 -14.48 14.73 19.13
N ILE A 185 -14.39 14.47 17.82
CA ILE A 185 -14.79 15.38 16.75
C ILE A 185 -16.32 15.33 16.59
N HIS A 186 -17.02 15.66 17.65
CA HIS A 186 -18.46 15.87 17.64
C HIS A 186 -18.68 17.35 17.32
N GLY A 187 -18.95 17.61 16.04
CA GLY A 187 -18.97 18.98 15.57
C GLY A 187 -20.00 19.87 16.26
N ASN A 188 -19.56 20.80 17.07
CA ASN A 188 -20.27 22.04 17.36
C ASN A 188 -20.23 23.04 16.19
N VAL A 189 -19.58 22.66 15.10
CA VAL A 189 -19.55 23.44 13.86
C VAL A 189 -20.53 22.79 12.89
N GLU A 190 -21.56 23.48 12.51
CA GLU A 190 -22.43 23.13 11.39
C GLU A 190 -21.60 23.18 10.09
N LEU A 191 -20.78 22.15 9.90
CA LEU A 191 -20.16 21.92 8.60
C LEU A 191 -21.30 21.71 7.62
N ARG A 192 -21.45 22.59 6.65
CA ARG A 192 -22.38 22.40 5.55
C ARG A 192 -22.13 21.02 4.95
N PRO A 193 -23.12 20.12 4.88
CA PRO A 193 -22.91 18.81 4.32
C PRO A 193 -22.47 18.97 2.87
N MET A 194 -21.23 18.61 2.56
CA MET A 194 -20.85 18.37 1.16
C MET A 194 -21.74 17.26 0.63
N ALA A 195 -22.22 17.41 -0.60
CA ALA A 195 -23.01 16.37 -1.24
C ALA A 195 -22.27 15.05 -1.15
N TYR A 196 -22.93 14.05 -0.55
CA TYR A 196 -22.33 12.75 -0.33
C TYR A 196 -22.33 11.93 -1.62
N HIS A 197 -21.17 11.74 -2.20
CA HIS A 197 -20.95 10.89 -3.36
C HIS A 197 -20.09 9.69 -2.98
N PRO A 198 -20.66 8.47 -2.86
CA PRO A 198 -19.91 7.26 -2.51
C PRO A 198 -18.66 7.03 -3.36
N SER A 199 -18.69 7.40 -4.64
CA SER A 199 -17.55 7.28 -5.55
C SER A 199 -16.36 8.15 -5.10
N ILE A 200 -16.61 9.42 -4.77
CA ILE A 200 -15.55 10.33 -4.30
C ILE A 200 -15.06 9.91 -2.91
N VAL A 201 -15.97 9.56 -2.01
CA VAL A 201 -15.62 9.14 -0.65
C VAL A 201 -14.67 7.96 -0.67
N ILE A 202 -15.02 6.89 -1.39
CA ILE A 202 -14.20 5.69 -1.45
C ILE A 202 -12.86 5.94 -2.16
N PHE A 203 -12.87 6.77 -3.22
CA PHE A 203 -11.64 7.18 -3.91
C PHE A 203 -10.67 7.89 -2.95
N MET A 204 -11.15 8.89 -2.20
CA MET A 204 -10.32 9.63 -1.25
C MET A 204 -9.83 8.72 -0.10
N GLU A 205 -10.73 7.95 0.50
CA GLU A 205 -10.41 7.10 1.63
C GLU A 205 -9.45 5.97 1.26
N TRP A 206 -9.61 5.35 0.07
CA TRP A 206 -8.69 4.36 -0.45
C TRP A 206 -7.27 4.94 -0.57
N ASN A 207 -7.13 6.09 -1.24
CA ASN A 207 -5.83 6.71 -1.45
C ASN A 207 -5.16 7.12 -0.13
N ILE A 208 -5.91 7.70 0.82
CA ILE A 208 -5.38 8.08 2.13
C ILE A 208 -4.95 6.83 2.93
N MET A 209 -5.74 5.77 2.91
CA MET A 209 -5.42 4.54 3.63
C MET A 209 -4.25 3.79 3.01
N MET A 210 -4.19 3.69 1.68
CA MET A 210 -3.04 3.09 0.98
C MET A 210 -1.76 3.86 1.26
N TRP A 211 -1.82 5.19 1.17
CA TRP A 211 -0.68 6.03 1.50
C TRP A 211 -0.22 5.86 2.95
N GLY A 212 -1.18 5.83 3.88
CA GLY A 212 -0.90 5.54 5.30
C GLY A 212 -0.27 4.16 5.53
N LEU A 213 -0.74 3.14 4.83
CA LEU A 213 -0.14 1.80 4.85
C LEU A 213 1.32 1.83 4.43
N TYR A 214 1.62 2.43 3.27
CA TYR A 214 3.00 2.50 2.77
C TYR A 214 3.90 3.28 3.74
N LEU A 215 3.44 4.39 4.30
CA LEU A 215 4.20 5.14 5.32
C LEU A 215 4.47 4.28 6.57
N LEU A 216 3.47 3.54 7.04
CA LEU A 216 3.65 2.64 8.19
C LEU A 216 4.70 1.56 7.90
N LEU A 217 4.62 0.94 6.72
CA LEU A 217 5.58 -0.09 6.31
C LEU A 217 7.00 0.48 6.19
N MET A 218 7.13 1.72 5.68
CA MET A 218 8.45 2.37 5.59
C MET A 218 9.08 2.56 6.97
N PHE A 219 8.34 3.09 7.93
CA PHE A 219 8.84 3.23 9.31
C PHE A 219 9.15 1.89 9.96
N CYS A 220 8.41 0.83 9.62
CA CYS A 220 8.68 -0.52 10.10
C CYS A 220 9.92 -1.15 9.46
N TYR A 221 10.25 -0.79 8.22
CA TYR A 221 11.34 -1.44 7.48
C TYR A 221 12.65 -0.67 7.54
N ASP A 222 12.57 0.65 7.71
CA ASP A 222 13.77 1.49 7.82
C ASP A 222 14.52 1.21 9.12
N PRO A 223 15.77 0.70 9.05
CA PRO A 223 16.57 0.40 10.24
C PRO A 223 16.96 1.64 11.03
N VAL A 224 16.88 2.84 10.44
CA VAL A 224 17.09 4.11 11.16
C VAL A 224 15.96 4.40 12.14
N PHE A 225 14.73 3.92 11.85
CA PHE A 225 13.58 4.07 12.75
C PHE A 225 13.37 2.83 13.60
N LEU A 226 12.93 1.73 12.99
CA LEU A 226 12.59 0.49 13.70
C LEU A 226 13.38 -0.71 13.18
N GLY A 227 13.35 -0.92 11.87
CA GLY A 227 13.85 -2.14 11.24
C GLY A 227 12.83 -3.28 11.24
N SER A 228 12.95 -4.16 10.25
CA SER A 228 11.98 -5.25 10.01
C SER A 228 11.89 -6.25 11.16
N SER A 229 12.99 -6.51 11.88
CA SER A 229 13.07 -7.44 13.02
C SER A 229 12.81 -6.79 14.37
N HIS A 230 12.46 -5.50 14.42
CA HIS A 230 12.24 -4.80 15.69
C HIS A 230 10.95 -5.29 16.38
N PRO A 231 10.94 -5.47 17.73
CA PRO A 231 9.75 -5.94 18.46
C PRO A 231 8.48 -5.10 18.22
N VAL A 232 8.64 -3.78 18.04
CA VAL A 232 7.52 -2.88 17.72
C VAL A 232 6.93 -3.20 16.35
N THR A 233 7.72 -3.58 15.35
CA THR A 233 7.26 -4.00 14.03
C THR A 233 6.37 -5.25 14.14
N TYR A 234 6.78 -6.25 14.92
CA TYR A 234 5.94 -7.43 15.20
C TYR A 234 4.67 -7.10 15.98
N ALA A 235 4.76 -6.20 16.97
CA ALA A 235 3.59 -5.75 17.72
C ALA A 235 2.59 -5.04 16.81
N LEU A 236 3.04 -4.18 15.89
CA LEU A 236 2.22 -3.51 14.89
C LEU A 236 1.55 -4.51 13.95
N ALA A 237 2.28 -5.52 13.48
CA ALA A 237 1.69 -6.60 12.65
C ALA A 237 0.56 -7.31 13.40
N PHE A 238 0.77 -7.66 14.66
CA PHE A 238 -0.25 -8.30 15.49
C PHE A 238 -1.46 -7.39 15.71
N VAL A 239 -1.26 -6.10 15.98
CA VAL A 239 -2.34 -5.10 16.12
C VAL A 239 -3.13 -4.98 14.82
N CYS A 240 -2.47 -4.99 13.66
CA CYS A 240 -3.14 -4.98 12.36
C CYS A 240 -4.00 -6.24 12.16
N LEU A 241 -3.48 -7.42 12.50
CA LEU A 241 -4.23 -8.68 12.40
C LEU A 241 -5.49 -8.67 13.26
N VAL A 242 -5.34 -8.31 14.55
CA VAL A 242 -6.48 -8.22 15.49
C VAL A 242 -7.46 -7.14 15.04
N GLY A 243 -6.96 -5.99 14.62
CA GLY A 243 -7.79 -4.90 14.09
C GLY A 243 -8.60 -5.34 12.88
N ALA A 244 -7.98 -6.00 11.92
CA ALA A 244 -8.66 -6.55 10.74
C ALA A 244 -9.76 -7.57 11.13
N ALA A 245 -9.50 -8.45 12.09
CA ALA A 245 -10.47 -9.41 12.57
C ALA A 245 -11.69 -8.73 13.23
N LEU A 246 -11.46 -7.71 14.05
CA LEU A 246 -12.52 -6.91 14.66
C LEU A 246 -13.34 -6.14 13.62
N MET A 247 -12.67 -5.56 12.63
CA MET A 247 -13.32 -4.87 11.52
C MET A 247 -14.15 -5.85 10.67
N LEU A 248 -13.63 -7.04 10.38
CA LEU A 248 -14.36 -8.11 9.69
C LEU A 248 -15.62 -8.55 10.47
N LYS A 249 -15.48 -8.72 11.78
CA LYS A 249 -16.63 -9.00 12.64
C LYS A 249 -17.71 -7.92 12.55
N LYS A 250 -17.32 -6.64 12.54
CA LYS A 250 -18.26 -5.53 12.36
C LYS A 250 -18.87 -5.53 10.95
N GLN A 251 -18.09 -5.86 9.92
CA GLN A 251 -18.54 -5.96 8.55
C GLN A 251 -19.66 -6.98 8.35
N LEU A 252 -19.66 -8.08 9.12
CA LEU A 252 -20.72 -9.10 9.12
C LEU A 252 -22.12 -8.54 9.41
N SER A 253 -22.23 -7.41 10.11
CA SER A 253 -23.51 -6.75 10.42
C SER A 253 -24.02 -5.83 9.30
N ILE A 254 -23.27 -5.64 8.22
CA ILE A 254 -23.58 -4.69 7.15
C ILE A 254 -24.29 -5.39 5.99
N GLY A 255 -25.61 -5.21 5.88
CA GLY A 255 -26.42 -5.86 4.84
C GLY A 255 -26.38 -5.20 3.46
N ALA A 256 -26.05 -3.91 3.36
CA ALA A 256 -26.01 -3.19 2.08
C ALA A 256 -24.66 -3.36 1.40
N TRP A 257 -24.66 -3.80 0.12
CA TRP A 257 -23.44 -4.09 -0.65
C TRP A 257 -22.45 -2.93 -0.71
N GLY A 258 -22.89 -1.73 -1.05
CA GLY A 258 -22.00 -0.56 -1.14
C GLY A 258 -21.34 -0.23 0.19
N ARG A 259 -22.09 -0.25 1.29
CA ARG A 259 -21.52 -0.05 2.63
C ARG A 259 -20.59 -1.19 3.06
N ASN A 260 -20.91 -2.42 2.67
CA ASN A 260 -20.06 -3.59 2.96
C ASN A 260 -18.73 -3.49 2.21
N LEU A 261 -18.73 -3.12 0.92
CA LEU A 261 -17.51 -2.86 0.13
C LEU A 261 -16.68 -1.72 0.74
N ARG A 262 -17.33 -0.63 1.19
CA ARG A 262 -16.62 0.47 1.86
C ARG A 262 -16.02 0.10 3.22
N MET A 263 -16.56 -0.90 3.90
CA MET A 263 -15.92 -1.46 5.09
C MET A 263 -14.80 -2.43 4.70
N ALA A 264 -15.02 -3.22 3.64
CA ALA A 264 -14.08 -4.21 3.17
C ALA A 264 -12.72 -3.60 2.79
N TYR A 265 -12.68 -2.44 2.10
CA TYR A 265 -11.41 -1.86 1.69
C TYR A 265 -10.52 -1.54 2.91
N ALA A 266 -11.09 -0.94 3.95
CA ALA A 266 -10.34 -0.63 5.16
C ALA A 266 -9.90 -1.91 5.89
N THR A 267 -10.79 -2.91 5.98
CA THR A 267 -10.47 -4.22 6.58
C THR A 267 -9.33 -4.91 5.84
N VAL A 268 -9.36 -4.89 4.51
CA VAL A 268 -8.34 -5.53 3.66
C VAL A 268 -7.01 -4.80 3.76
N ILE A 269 -6.98 -3.46 3.71
CA ILE A 269 -5.75 -2.69 3.83
C ILE A 269 -5.06 -2.96 5.18
N VAL A 270 -5.82 -2.97 6.27
CA VAL A 270 -5.28 -3.29 7.60
C VAL A 270 -4.80 -4.74 7.67
N PHE A 271 -5.53 -5.68 7.07
CA PHE A 271 -5.10 -7.08 6.97
C PHE A 271 -3.82 -7.22 6.14
N TRP A 272 -3.73 -6.51 5.00
CA TRP A 272 -2.56 -6.54 4.14
C TRP A 272 -1.30 -5.98 4.82
N SER A 273 -1.44 -5.00 5.71
CA SER A 273 -0.33 -4.52 6.56
C SER A 273 0.32 -5.64 7.37
N PHE A 274 -0.51 -6.53 7.95
CA PHE A 274 0.00 -7.73 8.62
C PHE A 274 0.70 -8.68 7.64
N VAL A 275 0.09 -8.95 6.49
CA VAL A 275 0.65 -9.88 5.48
C VAL A 275 2.02 -9.40 5.00
N GLU A 276 2.17 -8.12 4.69
CA GLU A 276 3.42 -7.53 4.23
C GLU A 276 4.54 -7.66 5.27
N ILE A 277 4.26 -7.29 6.52
CA ILE A 277 5.25 -7.40 7.61
C ILE A 277 5.61 -8.87 7.85
N ALA A 278 4.63 -9.77 7.84
CA ALA A 278 4.85 -11.21 8.05
C ALA A 278 5.68 -11.83 6.91
N THR A 279 5.37 -11.47 5.65
CA THR A 279 6.11 -11.95 4.48
C THR A 279 7.56 -11.50 4.51
N ARG A 280 7.80 -10.22 4.83
CA ARG A 280 9.16 -9.67 4.89
C ARG A 280 10.00 -10.33 5.99
N ASN A 281 9.39 -10.74 7.08
CA ASN A 281 10.05 -11.46 8.16
C ASN A 281 10.13 -12.98 7.95
N GLY A 282 9.86 -13.46 6.74
CA GLY A 282 10.04 -14.87 6.36
C GLY A 282 8.95 -15.82 6.86
N PHE A 283 7.86 -15.31 7.44
CA PHE A 283 6.80 -16.15 8.01
C PHE A 283 6.18 -17.15 6.99
N PHE A 284 6.24 -16.81 5.70
CA PHE A 284 5.72 -17.65 4.61
C PHE A 284 6.81 -18.31 3.76
N SER A 285 8.11 -18.08 4.04
CA SER A 285 9.22 -18.52 3.17
C SER A 285 9.81 -19.88 3.53
N GLU A 286 9.59 -20.39 4.74
CA GLU A 286 10.22 -21.64 5.21
C GLU A 286 9.83 -22.90 4.43
N ARG A 287 8.77 -22.85 3.63
CA ARG A 287 8.29 -24.03 2.87
C ARG A 287 8.88 -24.17 1.47
N SER A 288 9.50 -23.13 0.91
CA SER A 288 10.06 -23.18 -0.45
C SER A 288 11.55 -23.51 -0.50
N GLU A 289 12.28 -23.31 0.60
CA GLU A 289 13.72 -23.57 0.63
C GLU A 289 14.05 -25.05 0.90
N GLU A 290 13.23 -25.77 1.66
CA GLU A 290 13.42 -27.23 1.87
C GLU A 290 13.25 -28.02 0.57
N HIS A 291 12.29 -27.67 -0.29
CA HIS A 291 12.09 -28.37 -1.57
C HIS A 291 13.15 -28.06 -2.63
N THR A 292 13.82 -26.90 -2.56
CA THR A 292 14.88 -26.56 -3.53
C THR A 292 16.21 -27.20 -3.14
N SER A 293 16.48 -27.42 -1.88
CA SER A 293 17.68 -28.09 -1.40
C SER A 293 17.62 -29.62 -1.66
N GLU A 294 16.45 -30.26 -1.57
CA GLU A 294 16.27 -31.66 -1.89
C GLU A 294 16.42 -31.94 -3.40
N LEU A 295 15.92 -31.06 -4.27
CA LEU A 295 16.06 -31.19 -5.72
C LEU A 295 17.49 -30.98 -6.21
N GLN A 296 18.29 -30.17 -5.53
CA GLN A 296 19.71 -29.97 -5.86
C GLN A 296 20.60 -31.11 -5.36
N SER A 297 20.21 -31.82 -4.30
CA SER A 297 20.97 -32.99 -3.82
C SER A 297 20.78 -34.23 -4.70
N HIS A 298 19.68 -34.32 -5.45
CA HIS A 298 19.42 -35.44 -6.37
C HIS A 298 19.99 -35.29 -7.79
N SER A 299 20.52 -34.09 -8.14
CA SER A 299 21.14 -33.85 -9.46
C SER A 299 22.68 -33.99 -9.46
N SER A 300 23.27 -34.51 -8.38
CA SER A 300 24.73 -34.66 -8.22
C SER A 300 25.13 -36.14 -7.98
N ILE A 301 24.43 -37.09 -8.61
CA ILE A 301 24.87 -38.51 -8.71
C ILE A 301 24.94 -38.88 -10.17
#